data_d40ffde75ee1221b06ed4b9f683efcf6
#
_entry.id   d40ffde75ee1221b06ed4b9f683efcf6
#
_cell.length_a   1.000
_cell.length_b   1.000
_cell.length_c   1.000
_cell.angle_alpha   90.00
_cell.angle_beta   90.00
_cell.angle_gamma   90.00
#
_symmetry.space_group_name_H-M   'P 1'
#
loop_
_entity.id
_entity.type
_entity.pdbx_description
1 polymer ?
#
loop_
_entity_poly.entity_id
_entity_poly.type
_entity_poly.pdbx_seq_one_letter_code
_entity_poly.pdbx_strand_id
1 'polypeptide(L)'
;MKQPSVKLRGGVAAMRLVAMRSVAMLSVAAVLLTAAHLGAQQVHNAKYPKDPAFAPLQKSDMGETINFTMENSKIYVGTSREITVYVPKEYTGKEPACLLVCLDGVLFNAITVMQNLISSGEMPVTIGLFVQPGVIYARSGEAGSSSKAGSGSKAGSGSKVGSGAGESCSGTQKRVQRYNRSNEFDRVDGTFARFLEEEVLPLVATLKCSGGQPLLISSNPNNRAITGASSGAICAFSAAWFRPDLFRRVYSSVGTFVAMRGGNQYPWIIRKTEPKPLRIYLQDGVNDAWNPLFGEWWEANQLMESALDFAGYELFFKWDRGGHSIKHGTALFPDAMRWLWRGWPAAVECGCSRNDMLQALLPEQQAAQRSQPWQRCSLTAEERALFEEACKSPMEAISPGGWSKAVAQKGSMWIYSYTANNPGSPDTEWENGLEFYYLHSAPNQIAFDTEGNLYVASEIGIQVCDHNGRVRAILNGPKGSVERMLFIGNRLIVESGGELFCRELRAAGSRNPFKEQLPKSQGQG
;
A
#
# COMPACT_ATOMS: atom_id res chain seq x y z
N MET A 1 -41.37 -8.44 -77.40
CA MET A 1 -40.76 -9.28 -76.35
C MET A 1 -40.91 -8.57 -75.00
N LYS A 2 -41.76 -9.09 -74.10
CA LYS A 2 -42.10 -8.49 -72.80
C LYS A 2 -41.16 -9.00 -71.78
N GLN A 3 -40.52 -8.11 -71.03
CA GLN A 3 -39.77 -8.47 -69.76
C GLN A 3 -40.74 -8.64 -68.60
N PRO A 4 -40.54 -9.59 -67.73
CA PRO A 4 -41.36 -9.74 -66.54
C PRO A 4 -40.82 -8.86 -65.39
N SER A 5 -41.71 -8.10 -64.76
CA SER A 5 -41.47 -7.32 -63.56
C SER A 5 -41.49 -8.24 -62.32
N VAL A 6 -40.38 -8.28 -61.54
CA VAL A 6 -40.30 -8.93 -60.22
C VAL A 6 -40.73 -7.94 -59.16
N LYS A 7 -41.81 -8.23 -58.45
CA LYS A 7 -42.29 -7.48 -57.28
C LYS A 7 -41.50 -7.88 -56.06
N LEU A 8 -40.59 -7.00 -55.59
CA LEU A 8 -40.00 -7.04 -54.24
C LEU A 8 -41.02 -6.49 -53.21
N ARG A 9 -41.81 -7.35 -52.63
CA ARG A 9 -42.63 -7.04 -51.44
C ARG A 9 -42.33 -8.08 -50.35
N GLY A 10 -41.30 -7.83 -49.51
CA GLY A 10 -40.98 -8.72 -48.38
C GLY A 10 -39.86 -8.22 -47.46
N GLY A 11 -39.00 -7.31 -47.95
CA GLY A 11 -37.78 -6.94 -47.21
C GLY A 11 -37.96 -5.88 -46.12
N VAL A 12 -38.95 -4.99 -46.25
CA VAL A 12 -39.06 -3.83 -45.33
C VAL A 12 -39.67 -4.16 -43.98
N ALA A 13 -40.58 -5.16 -43.91
CA ALA A 13 -41.19 -5.59 -42.65
C ALA A 13 -40.20 -6.38 -41.77
N ALA A 14 -39.38 -7.24 -42.38
CA ALA A 14 -38.35 -7.99 -41.63
C ALA A 14 -37.22 -7.08 -41.09
N MET A 15 -36.76 -6.08 -41.86
CA MET A 15 -35.79 -5.10 -41.40
C MET A 15 -36.30 -4.21 -40.25
N ARG A 16 -37.59 -3.82 -40.27
CA ARG A 16 -38.19 -3.06 -39.17
C ARG A 16 -38.32 -3.87 -37.90
N LEU A 17 -38.61 -5.17 -37.96
CA LEU A 17 -38.73 -6.04 -36.78
C LEU A 17 -37.35 -6.31 -36.16
N VAL A 18 -36.30 -6.48 -36.93
CA VAL A 18 -34.92 -6.64 -36.45
C VAL A 18 -34.41 -5.33 -35.85
N ALA A 19 -34.65 -4.18 -36.48
CA ALA A 19 -34.26 -2.88 -35.92
C ALA A 19 -35.00 -2.56 -34.62
N MET A 20 -36.29 -2.86 -34.50
CA MET A 20 -37.04 -2.66 -33.25
C MET A 20 -36.58 -3.60 -32.12
N ARG A 21 -36.19 -4.84 -32.42
CA ARG A 21 -35.61 -5.76 -31.41
C ARG A 21 -34.22 -5.32 -30.98
N SER A 22 -33.40 -4.79 -31.87
CA SER A 22 -32.06 -4.28 -31.51
C SER A 22 -32.14 -3.00 -30.69
N VAL A 23 -33.08 -2.09 -30.98
CA VAL A 23 -33.31 -0.89 -30.17
C VAL A 23 -33.90 -1.25 -28.79
N ALA A 24 -34.79 -2.23 -28.72
CA ALA A 24 -35.33 -2.71 -27.44
C ALA A 24 -34.27 -3.43 -26.57
N MET A 25 -33.37 -4.21 -27.19
CA MET A 25 -32.24 -4.82 -26.46
C MET A 25 -31.21 -3.79 -25.99
N LEU A 26 -30.92 -2.78 -26.80
CA LEU A 26 -30.02 -1.68 -26.41
C LEU A 26 -30.62 -0.81 -25.30
N SER A 27 -31.93 -0.58 -25.31
CA SER A 27 -32.59 0.16 -24.22
C SER A 27 -32.67 -0.66 -22.92
N VAL A 28 -32.91 -1.97 -22.99
CA VAL A 28 -32.88 -2.85 -21.80
C VAL A 28 -31.46 -2.98 -21.26
N ALA A 29 -30.45 -3.12 -22.11
CA ALA A 29 -29.05 -3.13 -21.70
C ALA A 29 -28.60 -1.79 -21.09
N ALA A 30 -29.05 -0.66 -21.64
CA ALA A 30 -28.79 0.67 -21.08
C ALA A 30 -29.50 0.87 -19.73
N VAL A 31 -30.74 0.39 -19.57
CA VAL A 31 -31.46 0.43 -18.28
C VAL A 31 -30.84 -0.51 -17.25
N LEU A 32 -30.34 -1.68 -17.65
CA LEU A 32 -29.62 -2.61 -16.76
C LEU A 32 -28.23 -2.06 -16.39
N LEU A 33 -27.53 -1.40 -17.31
CA LEU A 33 -26.25 -0.72 -17.02
C LEU A 33 -26.44 0.49 -16.11
N THR A 34 -27.49 1.30 -16.32
CA THR A 34 -27.82 2.40 -15.40
C THR A 34 -28.32 1.92 -14.05
N ALA A 35 -29.07 0.82 -13.98
CA ALA A 35 -29.49 0.20 -12.73
C ALA A 35 -28.31 -0.42 -11.97
N ALA A 36 -27.32 -1.02 -12.68
CA ALA A 36 -26.10 -1.53 -12.06
C ALA A 36 -25.19 -0.39 -11.55
N HIS A 37 -25.12 0.75 -12.27
CA HIS A 37 -24.39 1.94 -11.79
C HIS A 37 -25.13 2.67 -10.65
N LEU A 38 -26.46 2.68 -10.64
CA LEU A 38 -27.25 3.23 -9.54
C LEU A 38 -27.23 2.34 -8.28
N GLY A 39 -27.02 1.04 -8.44
CA GLY A 39 -26.83 0.12 -7.32
C GLY A 39 -25.49 0.27 -6.59
N ALA A 40 -24.45 0.78 -7.26
CA ALA A 40 -23.14 1.00 -6.68
C ALA A 40 -23.00 2.31 -5.85
N GLN A 41 -24.00 3.19 -5.90
CA GLN A 41 -24.01 4.47 -5.18
C GLN A 41 -25.17 4.59 -4.18
N GLN A 42 -25.50 3.56 -3.43
CA GLN A 42 -26.34 3.77 -2.25
C GLN A 42 -25.51 4.44 -1.15
N VAL A 43 -25.40 5.76 -1.27
CA VAL A 43 -24.92 6.62 -0.19
C VAL A 43 -25.96 6.55 0.94
N HIS A 44 -25.65 5.80 1.97
CA HIS A 44 -26.55 5.64 3.10
C HIS A 44 -26.68 6.94 3.87
N ASN A 45 -27.89 7.53 3.89
CA ASN A 45 -28.28 8.60 4.80
C ASN A 45 -28.47 8.10 6.26
N ALA A 46 -27.77 7.06 6.65
CA ALA A 46 -27.98 6.45 7.93
C ALA A 46 -27.51 7.40 9.05
N LYS A 47 -28.44 7.79 9.91
CA LYS A 47 -28.08 8.09 11.30
C LYS A 47 -27.55 6.76 11.85
N TYR A 48 -26.25 6.63 12.00
CA TYR A 48 -25.65 5.44 12.58
C TYR A 48 -26.25 5.22 13.98
N PRO A 49 -26.85 4.06 14.28
CA PRO A 49 -27.30 3.77 15.62
C PRO A 49 -26.11 3.86 16.57
N LYS A 50 -26.35 4.33 17.78
CA LYS A 50 -25.30 4.40 18.78
C LYS A 50 -24.89 2.99 19.15
N ASP A 51 -23.67 2.58 18.75
CA ASP A 51 -23.13 1.25 19.01
C ASP A 51 -22.93 1.05 20.53
N PRO A 52 -23.28 -0.13 21.08
CA PRO A 52 -23.04 -0.45 22.49
C PRO A 52 -21.59 -0.27 22.94
N ALA A 53 -20.61 -0.44 22.04
CA ALA A 53 -19.20 -0.24 22.33
C ALA A 53 -18.82 1.21 22.71
N PHE A 54 -19.73 2.17 22.52
CA PHE A 54 -19.57 3.55 23.01
C PHE A 54 -20.12 3.75 24.44
N ALA A 55 -20.59 2.70 25.10
CA ALA A 55 -21.08 2.82 26.47
C ALA A 55 -19.96 3.36 27.39
N PRO A 56 -20.26 4.35 28.25
CA PRO A 56 -19.30 4.86 29.19
C PRO A 56 -18.82 3.76 30.14
N LEU A 57 -17.53 3.70 30.37
CA LEU A 57 -16.90 2.75 31.29
C LEU A 57 -16.79 3.35 32.69
N GLN A 58 -17.01 2.54 33.72
CA GLN A 58 -16.60 2.88 35.06
C GLN A 58 -15.08 2.81 35.18
N LYS A 59 -14.47 3.58 36.08
CA LYS A 59 -13.03 3.59 36.28
C LYS A 59 -12.46 2.19 36.59
N SER A 60 -13.22 1.36 37.30
CA SER A 60 -12.90 -0.03 37.59
C SER A 60 -12.87 -0.96 36.41
N ASP A 61 -13.54 -0.57 35.29
CA ASP A 61 -13.68 -1.38 34.07
C ASP A 61 -12.72 -0.93 32.97
N MET A 62 -12.00 0.17 33.21
CA MET A 62 -10.96 0.66 32.33
C MET A 62 -9.61 -0.03 32.60
N GLY A 63 -8.84 -0.21 31.53
CA GLY A 63 -7.43 -0.55 31.62
C GLY A 63 -6.56 0.64 32.02
N GLU A 64 -5.27 0.52 31.85
CA GLU A 64 -4.27 1.51 32.19
C GLU A 64 -3.85 2.34 30.98
N THR A 65 -3.58 3.63 31.18
CA THR A 65 -3.04 4.52 30.14
C THR A 65 -1.67 5.04 30.57
N ILE A 66 -0.65 4.82 29.72
CA ILE A 66 0.72 5.28 29.93
C ILE A 66 1.01 6.35 28.88
N ASN A 67 1.37 7.57 29.33
CA ASN A 67 1.70 8.68 28.43
C ASN A 67 3.18 9.05 28.58
N PHE A 68 3.84 9.30 27.46
CA PHE A 68 5.21 9.78 27.45
C PHE A 68 5.52 10.59 26.20
N THR A 69 6.53 11.44 26.29
CA THR A 69 7.06 12.19 25.15
C THR A 69 8.26 11.46 24.59
N MET A 70 8.26 11.19 23.28
CA MET A 70 9.40 10.64 22.58
C MET A 70 10.17 11.76 21.89
N GLU A 71 11.45 11.87 22.18
CA GLU A 71 12.41 12.78 21.57
C GLU A 71 13.56 11.98 20.95
N ASN A 72 14.45 12.65 20.22
CA ASN A 72 15.68 12.06 19.67
C ASN A 72 15.47 10.94 18.64
N SER A 73 14.39 11.00 17.86
CA SER A 73 14.21 10.09 16.73
C SER A 73 15.38 10.20 15.74
N LYS A 74 15.91 9.06 15.28
CA LYS A 74 16.96 8.97 14.27
C LYS A 74 16.36 9.07 12.86
N ILE A 75 15.14 8.58 12.68
CA ILE A 75 14.42 8.59 11.39
C ILE A 75 13.80 9.98 11.16
N TYR A 76 13.18 10.56 12.19
CA TYR A 76 12.58 11.91 12.14
C TYR A 76 13.34 12.87 13.05
N VAL A 77 14.56 13.18 12.66
CA VAL A 77 15.54 13.92 13.46
C VAL A 77 14.98 15.26 13.97
N GLY A 78 15.19 15.52 15.26
CA GLY A 78 14.82 16.77 15.93
C GLY A 78 13.34 16.88 16.27
N THR A 79 12.53 15.85 16.00
CA THR A 79 11.11 15.85 16.39
C THR A 79 10.90 15.42 17.82
N SER A 80 9.90 16.03 18.46
CA SER A 80 9.30 15.60 19.73
C SER A 80 7.85 15.22 19.46
N ARG A 81 7.34 14.16 20.07
CA ARG A 81 5.95 13.70 19.94
C ARG A 81 5.41 13.07 21.18
N GLU A 82 4.12 13.22 21.40
CA GLU A 82 3.40 12.53 22.45
C GLU A 82 2.99 11.14 21.98
N ILE A 83 3.18 10.15 22.85
CA ILE A 83 2.75 8.78 22.65
C ILE A 83 1.91 8.36 23.84
N THR A 84 0.75 7.76 23.57
CA THR A 84 -0.13 7.17 24.57
C THR A 84 -0.20 5.67 24.31
N VAL A 85 0.00 4.87 25.34
CA VAL A 85 -0.21 3.42 25.32
C VAL A 85 -1.39 3.09 26.22
N TYR A 86 -2.38 2.40 25.66
CA TYR A 86 -3.50 1.86 26.43
C TYR A 86 -3.34 0.36 26.58
N VAL A 87 -3.35 -0.10 27.82
CA VAL A 87 -3.28 -1.51 28.20
C VAL A 87 -4.65 -1.93 28.70
N PRO A 88 -5.38 -2.82 28.02
CA PRO A 88 -6.73 -3.18 28.42
C PRO A 88 -6.73 -3.97 29.75
N LYS A 89 -7.86 -3.92 30.44
CA LYS A 89 -8.05 -4.56 31.76
C LYS A 89 -7.75 -6.06 31.73
N GLU A 90 -8.06 -6.72 30.61
CA GLU A 90 -7.88 -8.17 30.41
C GLU A 90 -6.42 -8.57 30.15
N TYR A 91 -5.51 -7.61 29.99
CA TYR A 91 -4.10 -7.91 29.77
C TYR A 91 -3.42 -8.41 31.04
N THR A 92 -2.80 -9.58 30.96
CA THR A 92 -2.17 -10.24 32.13
C THR A 92 -0.64 -10.21 32.12
N GLY A 93 -0.02 -9.81 31.03
CA GLY A 93 1.44 -9.86 30.85
C GLY A 93 2.02 -11.27 30.66
N LYS A 94 1.19 -12.32 30.59
CA LYS A 94 1.65 -13.72 30.40
C LYS A 94 1.82 -14.07 28.93
N GLU A 95 0.92 -13.57 28.09
CA GLU A 95 0.90 -13.82 26.65
C GLU A 95 1.04 -12.50 25.89
N PRO A 96 1.68 -12.50 24.72
CA PRO A 96 1.77 -11.31 23.88
C PRO A 96 0.38 -10.86 23.39
N ALA A 97 0.03 -9.61 23.65
CA ALA A 97 -1.22 -9.01 23.18
C ALA A 97 -1.16 -8.66 21.68
N CYS A 98 -2.33 -8.56 21.04
CA CYS A 98 -2.47 -7.90 19.76
C CYS A 98 -2.13 -6.40 19.87
N LEU A 99 -1.93 -5.73 18.74
CA LEU A 99 -1.59 -4.31 18.67
C LEU A 99 -2.57 -3.57 17.75
N LEU A 100 -3.06 -2.41 18.20
CA LEU A 100 -3.70 -1.41 17.36
C LEU A 100 -2.89 -0.12 17.44
N VAL A 101 -2.29 0.31 16.33
CA VAL A 101 -1.68 1.63 16.20
C VAL A 101 -2.71 2.62 15.66
N CYS A 102 -2.90 3.75 16.36
CA CYS A 102 -3.76 4.83 15.92
C CYS A 102 -2.95 6.11 15.75
N LEU A 103 -3.00 6.70 14.56
CA LEU A 103 -2.26 7.90 14.20
C LEU A 103 -3.05 9.17 14.53
N ASP A 104 -2.36 10.29 14.75
CA ASP A 104 -2.90 11.53 15.31
C ASP A 104 -3.38 11.40 16.77
N GLY A 105 -2.85 10.45 17.53
CA GLY A 105 -3.20 10.23 18.93
C GLY A 105 -4.51 9.46 19.12
N VAL A 106 -5.21 9.72 20.23
CA VAL A 106 -6.45 8.99 20.55
C VAL A 106 -7.61 9.55 19.73
N LEU A 107 -7.87 8.94 18.56
CA LEU A 107 -9.03 9.22 17.73
C LEU A 107 -10.16 8.22 17.98
N PHE A 108 -11.33 8.43 17.36
CA PHE A 108 -12.46 7.49 17.25
C PHE A 108 -13.05 7.03 18.59
N ASN A 109 -12.78 7.71 19.70
CA ASN A 109 -13.08 7.22 21.05
C ASN A 109 -12.48 5.81 21.31
N ALA A 110 -11.31 5.57 20.71
CA ALA A 110 -10.74 4.24 20.56
C ALA A 110 -10.55 3.50 21.88
N ILE A 111 -10.12 4.18 22.95
CA ILE A 111 -9.90 3.54 24.25
C ILE A 111 -11.19 2.91 24.79
N THR A 112 -12.29 3.68 24.79
CA THR A 112 -13.60 3.18 25.27
C THR A 112 -14.10 2.02 24.40
N VAL A 113 -14.03 2.20 23.06
CA VAL A 113 -14.49 1.19 22.11
C VAL A 113 -13.67 -0.10 22.22
N MET A 114 -12.36 0.00 22.26
CA MET A 114 -11.49 -1.17 22.41
C MET A 114 -11.79 -1.93 23.70
N GLN A 115 -11.89 -1.23 24.82
CA GLN A 115 -12.17 -1.89 26.11
C GLN A 115 -13.52 -2.63 26.06
N ASN A 116 -14.57 -1.98 25.57
CA ASN A 116 -15.90 -2.62 25.48
C ASN A 116 -15.88 -3.85 24.55
N LEU A 117 -15.22 -3.75 23.38
CA LEU A 117 -15.12 -4.87 22.42
C LEU A 117 -14.24 -6.02 22.95
N ILE A 118 -13.19 -5.73 23.70
CA ILE A 118 -12.35 -6.75 24.33
C ILE A 118 -13.13 -7.44 25.44
N SER A 119 -13.79 -6.68 26.30
CA SER A 119 -14.59 -7.22 27.42
C SER A 119 -15.79 -8.06 26.95
N SER A 120 -16.37 -7.73 25.78
CA SER A 120 -17.45 -8.54 25.18
C SER A 120 -16.92 -9.73 24.34
N GLY A 121 -15.62 -9.88 24.16
CA GLY A 121 -15.01 -10.94 23.35
C GLY A 121 -15.13 -10.73 21.84
N GLU A 122 -15.55 -9.54 21.38
CA GLU A 122 -15.66 -9.17 19.96
C GLU A 122 -14.32 -8.74 19.35
N MET A 123 -13.33 -8.47 20.19
CA MET A 123 -11.96 -8.11 19.80
C MET A 123 -10.97 -8.86 20.71
N PRO A 124 -9.85 -9.37 20.21
CA PRO A 124 -8.83 -9.99 21.05
C PRO A 124 -8.21 -8.98 22.02
N VAL A 125 -7.56 -9.45 23.08
CA VAL A 125 -6.79 -8.59 23.99
C VAL A 125 -5.75 -7.82 23.18
N THR A 126 -5.93 -6.51 23.07
CA THR A 126 -5.18 -5.63 22.16
C THR A 126 -4.67 -4.41 22.90
N ILE A 127 -3.36 -4.20 22.88
CA ILE A 127 -2.73 -2.95 23.35
C ILE A 127 -2.96 -1.86 22.30
N GLY A 128 -3.45 -0.70 22.74
CA GLY A 128 -3.58 0.50 21.90
C GLY A 128 -2.32 1.35 21.96
N LEU A 129 -1.76 1.70 20.80
CA LEU A 129 -0.61 2.59 20.66
C LEU A 129 -1.03 3.82 19.84
N PHE A 130 -1.11 4.96 20.49
CA PHE A 130 -1.60 6.22 19.94
C PHE A 130 -0.43 7.17 19.71
N VAL A 131 -0.11 7.45 18.45
CA VAL A 131 1.11 8.16 18.06
C VAL A 131 0.76 9.51 17.46
N GLN A 132 1.18 10.60 18.12
CA GLN A 132 1.10 11.94 17.55
C GLN A 132 2.19 12.16 16.49
N PRO A 133 1.94 12.99 15.45
CA PRO A 133 2.99 13.40 14.54
C PRO A 133 4.06 14.22 15.25
N GLY A 134 5.27 14.19 14.72
CA GLY A 134 6.39 14.93 15.28
C GLY A 134 6.25 16.45 15.13
N VAL A 135 6.77 17.15 16.11
CA VAL A 135 6.88 18.62 16.12
C VAL A 135 8.32 18.99 16.41
N ILE A 136 8.85 19.99 15.70
CA ILE A 136 10.14 20.58 15.99
C ILE A 136 9.92 21.91 16.71
N TYR A 137 10.53 22.05 17.86
CA TYR A 137 10.49 23.28 18.65
C TYR A 137 11.73 24.14 18.42
N ALA A 138 11.57 25.46 18.46
CA ALA A 138 12.69 26.39 18.40
C ALA A 138 13.62 26.20 19.62
N ARG A 139 14.92 26.25 19.39
CA ARG A 139 15.92 26.24 20.48
C ARG A 139 15.78 27.49 21.33
N SER A 140 15.83 27.33 22.65
CA SER A 140 15.84 28.47 23.59
C SER A 140 17.10 29.31 23.31
N GLY A 141 16.93 30.52 22.81
CA GLY A 141 18.04 31.44 22.51
C GLY A 141 18.07 32.06 21.10
N GLU A 142 17.32 31.52 20.15
CA GLU A 142 17.18 32.15 18.83
C GLU A 142 16.00 33.13 18.81
N ALA A 143 16.25 34.38 19.15
CA ALA A 143 15.36 35.50 18.86
C ALA A 143 15.38 35.78 17.36
N GLY A 144 14.62 35.02 16.59
CA GLY A 144 14.50 35.21 15.15
C GLY A 144 13.68 36.44 14.81
N SER A 145 14.21 37.30 13.95
CA SER A 145 13.51 38.40 13.29
C SER A 145 12.20 37.92 12.67
N SER A 146 11.09 38.55 13.03
CA SER A 146 9.77 38.24 12.51
C SER A 146 9.65 38.63 11.05
N SER A 147 9.76 37.67 10.14
CA SER A 147 9.17 37.78 8.82
C SER A 147 7.70 37.33 8.90
N LYS A 148 6.78 38.27 8.72
CA LYS A 148 5.34 38.00 8.52
C LYS A 148 5.19 37.16 7.26
N ALA A 149 5.02 35.86 7.40
CA ALA A 149 4.54 35.01 6.34
C ALA A 149 3.01 34.96 6.38
N GLY A 150 2.42 35.13 5.21
CA GLY A 150 1.01 35.36 4.99
C GLY A 150 0.06 34.28 5.46
N SER A 151 -1.17 34.73 5.65
CA SER A 151 -2.36 33.99 6.00
C SER A 151 -2.57 32.71 5.20
N GLY A 152 -2.32 31.56 5.82
CA GLY A 152 -2.77 30.25 5.36
C GLY A 152 -4.05 29.85 6.11
N SER A 153 -5.03 29.46 5.35
CA SER A 153 -6.37 29.05 5.72
C SER A 153 -6.48 28.26 7.02
N LYS A 154 -7.40 28.69 7.88
CA LYS A 154 -7.90 27.95 9.04
C LYS A 154 -8.56 26.64 8.58
N ALA A 155 -7.87 25.53 8.70
CA ALA A 155 -8.51 24.21 8.73
C ALA A 155 -8.97 23.94 10.15
N GLY A 156 -10.27 23.69 10.30
CA GLY A 156 -11.01 23.85 11.52
C GLY A 156 -10.93 22.77 12.57
N SER A 157 -11.48 23.14 13.69
CA SER A 157 -12.06 22.40 14.80
C SER A 157 -11.13 21.57 15.67
N GLY A 158 -10.38 22.22 16.55
CA GLY A 158 -10.02 21.66 17.84
C GLY A 158 -11.24 21.71 18.79
N SER A 159 -11.68 20.59 19.31
CA SER A 159 -12.69 20.55 20.37
C SER A 159 -12.12 21.23 21.62
N LYS A 160 -12.81 22.24 22.14
CA LYS A 160 -12.55 22.83 23.45
C LYS A 160 -12.87 21.80 24.53
N VAL A 161 -11.85 21.30 25.19
CA VAL A 161 -11.99 20.65 26.51
C VAL A 161 -11.95 21.75 27.56
N GLY A 162 -12.89 21.70 28.50
CA GLY A 162 -13.20 22.72 29.46
C GLY A 162 -12.04 23.18 30.32
N SER A 163 -12.01 24.46 30.55
CA SER A 163 -11.11 25.16 31.48
C SER A 163 -11.47 24.84 32.93
N GLY A 164 -10.66 24.04 33.58
CA GLY A 164 -10.53 24.02 35.04
C GLY A 164 -9.46 25.05 35.41
N ALA A 165 -9.81 26.02 36.21
CA ALA A 165 -8.89 27.02 36.74
C ALA A 165 -7.96 26.41 37.81
N GLY A 166 -6.66 26.79 37.77
CA GLY A 166 -5.77 26.72 38.93
C GLY A 166 -4.43 26.09 38.65
N GLU A 167 -3.49 26.94 38.52
CA GLU A 167 -2.08 26.94 38.96
C GLU A 167 -1.14 27.39 37.84
N SER A 168 -0.56 28.58 38.06
CA SER A 168 0.45 29.19 37.20
C SER A 168 1.79 28.47 37.39
N CYS A 169 2.09 27.52 36.54
CA CYS A 169 3.47 27.11 36.28
C CYS A 169 4.03 27.97 35.15
N SER A 170 4.98 28.85 35.48
CA SER A 170 5.78 29.61 34.51
C SER A 170 6.75 28.71 33.75
N GLY A 171 6.21 27.81 32.93
CA GLY A 171 6.97 27.07 31.94
C GLY A 171 7.02 27.89 30.65
N THR A 172 8.19 28.30 30.20
CA THR A 172 8.42 28.91 28.89
C THR A 172 7.79 28.02 27.82
N GLN A 173 6.68 28.46 27.23
CA GLN A 173 5.96 27.73 26.20
C GLN A 173 6.89 27.54 25.00
N LYS A 174 7.36 26.32 24.75
CA LYS A 174 8.25 25.99 23.62
C LYS A 174 7.56 26.43 22.31
N ARG A 175 8.18 27.35 21.59
CA ARG A 175 7.64 27.83 20.31
C ARG A 175 7.80 26.76 19.25
N VAL A 176 6.69 26.37 18.59
CA VAL A 176 6.74 25.44 17.45
C VAL A 176 7.44 26.09 16.26
N GLN A 177 8.48 25.44 15.75
CA GLN A 177 9.21 25.84 14.56
C GLN A 177 8.67 25.15 13.31
N ARG A 178 8.33 23.85 13.42
CA ARG A 178 7.81 23.07 12.29
C ARG A 178 6.89 21.93 12.75
N TYR A 179 5.73 21.84 12.11
CA TYR A 179 4.87 20.65 12.19
C TYR A 179 5.34 19.64 11.15
N ASN A 180 5.60 18.39 11.58
CA ASN A 180 6.17 17.38 10.70
C ASN A 180 5.12 16.41 10.13
N ARG A 181 3.83 16.58 10.45
CA ARG A 181 2.74 15.65 10.14
C ARG A 181 2.68 15.25 8.67
N SER A 182 2.67 16.21 7.74
CA SER A 182 2.60 15.91 6.30
C SER A 182 3.87 15.19 5.81
N ASN A 183 5.04 15.53 6.37
CA ASN A 183 6.28 14.85 6.01
C ASN A 183 6.33 13.40 6.52
N GLU A 184 5.68 13.10 7.63
CA GLU A 184 5.64 11.76 8.21
C GLU A 184 4.53 10.90 7.62
N PHE A 185 3.33 11.50 7.43
CA PHE A 185 2.10 10.76 7.17
C PHE A 185 1.71 10.69 5.69
N ASP A 186 2.01 11.71 4.88
CA ASP A 186 1.57 11.74 3.47
C ASP A 186 2.57 11.10 2.50
N ARG A 187 3.63 10.46 2.99
CA ARG A 187 4.61 9.77 2.15
C ARG A 187 4.07 8.45 1.62
N VAL A 188 4.43 8.15 0.37
CA VAL A 188 4.12 6.89 -0.31
C VAL A 188 5.35 5.97 -0.22
N ASP A 189 5.74 5.62 1.01
CA ASP A 189 6.86 4.71 1.30
C ASP A 189 6.71 4.01 2.67
N GLY A 190 7.64 3.12 2.99
CA GLY A 190 7.68 2.38 4.24
C GLY A 190 8.36 3.08 5.42
N THR A 191 8.73 4.35 5.30
CA THR A 191 9.53 5.05 6.32
C THR A 191 8.84 5.12 7.67
N PHE A 192 7.52 5.37 7.69
CA PHE A 192 6.78 5.42 8.96
C PHE A 192 6.66 4.04 9.63
N ALA A 193 6.49 2.98 8.85
CA ALA A 193 6.49 1.62 9.39
C ALA A 193 7.85 1.25 10.01
N ARG A 194 8.94 1.64 9.34
CA ARG A 194 10.30 1.49 9.87
C ARG A 194 10.51 2.28 11.18
N PHE A 195 9.99 3.52 11.23
CA PHE A 195 10.02 4.32 12.46
C PHE A 195 9.28 3.63 13.62
N LEU A 196 8.10 3.05 13.36
CA LEU A 196 7.39 2.27 14.37
C LEU A 196 8.20 1.05 14.84
N GLU A 197 8.79 0.31 13.90
CA GLU A 197 9.52 -0.93 14.18
C GLU A 197 10.86 -0.68 14.91
N GLU A 198 11.65 0.28 14.44
CA GLU A 198 13.00 0.49 14.91
C GLU A 198 13.08 1.38 16.15
N GLU A 199 12.09 2.27 16.36
CA GLU A 199 12.18 3.27 17.41
C GLU A 199 11.02 3.19 18.41
N VAL A 200 9.76 3.13 17.96
CA VAL A 200 8.61 3.22 18.86
C VAL A 200 8.34 1.91 19.58
N LEU A 201 8.24 0.79 18.85
CA LEU A 201 7.94 -0.51 19.44
C LEU A 201 9.01 -0.99 20.41
N PRO A 202 10.33 -0.83 20.16
CA PRO A 202 11.36 -1.13 21.14
C PRO A 202 11.23 -0.29 22.42
N LEU A 203 10.90 0.99 22.30
CA LEU A 203 10.67 1.86 23.47
C LEU A 203 9.45 1.40 24.27
N VAL A 204 8.33 1.08 23.60
CA VAL A 204 7.11 0.56 24.27
C VAL A 204 7.39 -0.76 24.98
N ALA A 205 8.23 -1.63 24.42
CA ALA A 205 8.61 -2.91 25.04
C ALA A 205 9.41 -2.74 26.37
N THR A 206 9.97 -1.55 26.63
CA THR A 206 10.63 -1.25 27.93
C THR A 206 9.64 -0.86 29.03
N LEU A 207 8.41 -0.52 28.67
CA LEU A 207 7.38 -0.08 29.62
C LEU A 207 6.82 -1.25 30.42
N LYS A 208 6.27 -0.93 31.58
CA LYS A 208 5.59 -1.88 32.47
C LYS A 208 4.25 -1.28 32.90
N CYS A 209 3.27 -2.15 33.10
CA CYS A 209 2.03 -1.78 33.78
C CYS A 209 2.30 -1.34 35.22
N SER A 210 1.32 -0.70 35.84
CA SER A 210 1.37 -0.33 37.27
C SER A 210 1.59 -1.55 38.19
N GLY A 211 1.13 -2.74 37.78
CA GLY A 211 1.38 -4.01 38.43
C GLY A 211 2.77 -4.63 38.18
N GLY A 212 3.67 -3.93 37.46
CA GLY A 212 5.04 -4.38 37.17
C GLY A 212 5.19 -5.37 36.01
N GLN A 213 4.08 -5.80 35.36
CA GLN A 213 4.13 -6.71 34.21
C GLN A 213 4.70 -5.99 32.98
N PRO A 214 5.57 -6.66 32.18
CA PRO A 214 6.09 -6.10 30.94
C PRO A 214 5.00 -6.01 29.87
N LEU A 215 5.11 -5.06 28.94
CA LEU A 215 4.25 -4.97 27.79
C LEU A 215 4.73 -5.90 26.68
N LEU A 216 4.16 -7.09 26.60
CA LEU A 216 4.45 -8.07 25.55
C LEU A 216 3.51 -7.84 24.36
N ILE A 217 4.05 -7.34 23.26
CA ILE A 217 3.32 -7.12 21.99
C ILE A 217 3.69 -8.22 21.02
N SER A 218 2.69 -8.85 20.41
CA SER A 218 2.89 -9.90 19.41
C SER A 218 3.71 -9.38 18.21
N SER A 219 4.73 -10.12 17.80
CA SER A 219 5.49 -9.86 16.58
C SER A 219 4.81 -10.37 15.32
N ASN A 220 3.76 -11.20 15.46
CA ASN A 220 3.01 -11.72 14.32
C ASN A 220 2.20 -10.58 13.66
N PRO A 221 2.42 -10.27 12.36
CA PRO A 221 1.72 -9.20 11.65
C PRO A 221 0.20 -9.41 11.60
N ASN A 222 -0.27 -10.66 11.68
CA ASN A 222 -1.70 -10.98 11.75
C ASN A 222 -2.37 -10.49 13.04
N ASN A 223 -1.59 -10.22 14.08
CA ASN A 223 -2.05 -9.70 15.36
C ASN A 223 -1.89 -8.17 15.46
N ARG A 224 -1.62 -7.49 14.33
CA ARG A 224 -1.36 -6.04 14.32
C ARG A 224 -2.26 -5.31 13.35
N ALA A 225 -2.92 -4.28 13.86
CA ALA A 225 -3.76 -3.36 13.10
C ALA A 225 -3.20 -1.93 13.17
N ILE A 226 -3.48 -1.13 12.16
CA ILE A 226 -3.12 0.29 12.10
C ILE A 226 -4.29 1.10 11.55
N THR A 227 -4.51 2.29 12.09
CA THR A 227 -5.63 3.16 11.73
C THR A 227 -5.26 4.63 11.79
N GLY A 228 -6.02 5.45 11.08
CA GLY A 228 -5.94 6.90 11.12
C GLY A 228 -7.03 7.59 10.30
N ALA A 229 -6.99 8.92 10.32
CA ALA A 229 -7.88 9.75 9.54
C ALA A 229 -7.09 10.73 8.66
N SER A 230 -7.58 11.00 7.45
CA SER A 230 -6.96 11.97 6.52
C SER A 230 -5.50 11.57 6.19
N SER A 231 -4.51 12.41 6.48
CA SER A 231 -3.09 12.04 6.36
C SER A 231 -2.72 10.84 7.24
N GLY A 232 -3.33 10.68 8.41
CA GLY A 232 -3.15 9.49 9.25
C GLY A 232 -3.68 8.21 8.57
N ALA A 233 -4.72 8.30 7.77
CA ALA A 233 -5.30 7.17 7.05
C ALA A 233 -4.40 6.68 5.91
N ILE A 234 -3.86 7.58 5.09
CA ILE A 234 -2.87 7.19 4.06
C ILE A 234 -1.60 6.66 4.69
N CYS A 235 -1.15 7.22 5.82
CA CYS A 235 0.00 6.71 6.55
C CYS A 235 -0.24 5.28 7.06
N ALA A 236 -1.42 5.01 7.64
CA ALA A 236 -1.80 3.67 8.10
C ALA A 236 -1.80 2.67 6.94
N PHE A 237 -2.37 3.06 5.79
CA PHE A 237 -2.35 2.25 4.59
C PHE A 237 -0.90 2.04 4.08
N SER A 238 -0.11 3.09 3.96
CA SER A 238 1.30 3.02 3.53
C SER A 238 2.12 2.08 4.42
N ALA A 239 1.99 2.21 5.74
CA ALA A 239 2.71 1.38 6.68
C ALA A 239 2.40 -0.12 6.49
N ALA A 240 1.14 -0.49 6.32
CA ALA A 240 0.74 -1.88 6.10
C ALA A 240 1.08 -2.35 4.68
N TRP A 241 0.89 -1.50 3.66
CA TRP A 241 1.10 -1.88 2.27
C TRP A 241 2.59 -2.08 1.93
N PHE A 242 3.48 -1.24 2.46
CA PHE A 242 4.92 -1.43 2.29
C PHE A 242 5.51 -2.49 3.23
N ARG A 243 4.89 -2.69 4.42
CA ARG A 243 5.37 -3.65 5.43
C ARG A 243 4.24 -4.58 5.90
N PRO A 244 3.72 -5.46 4.99
CA PRO A 244 2.71 -6.46 5.34
C PRO A 244 3.24 -7.55 6.31
N ASP A 245 4.54 -7.60 6.51
CA ASP A 245 5.23 -8.35 7.55
C ASP A 245 5.14 -7.70 8.94
N LEU A 246 4.68 -6.45 9.02
CA LEU A 246 4.50 -5.71 10.27
C LEU A 246 3.02 -5.50 10.63
N PHE A 247 2.15 -5.23 9.64
CA PHE A 247 0.71 -5.00 9.81
C PHE A 247 -0.10 -5.70 8.73
N ARG A 248 -1.24 -6.30 9.10
CA ARG A 248 -2.15 -6.94 8.13
C ARG A 248 -3.58 -6.41 8.16
N ARG A 249 -3.91 -5.47 9.04
CA ARG A 249 -5.25 -4.94 9.24
C ARG A 249 -5.22 -3.43 9.22
N VAL A 250 -6.03 -2.81 8.36
CA VAL A 250 -6.05 -1.36 8.14
C VAL A 250 -7.45 -0.81 8.24
N TYR A 251 -7.65 0.23 9.06
CA TYR A 251 -8.83 1.08 8.98
C TYR A 251 -8.42 2.47 8.50
N SER A 252 -8.94 2.90 7.35
CA SER A 252 -8.69 4.18 6.70
C SER A 252 -9.97 5.01 6.70
N SER A 253 -9.99 6.13 7.41
CA SER A 253 -11.12 7.07 7.45
C SER A 253 -10.75 8.37 6.72
N VAL A 254 -11.57 8.81 5.77
CA VAL A 254 -11.39 10.01 4.93
C VAL A 254 -9.95 10.14 4.40
N GLY A 255 -9.43 9.07 3.79
CA GLY A 255 -8.02 8.91 3.45
C GLY A 255 -7.50 9.94 2.43
N THR A 256 -6.30 10.49 2.67
CA THR A 256 -5.66 11.50 1.80
C THR A 256 -4.96 10.83 0.60
N PHE A 257 -5.70 10.11 -0.23
CA PHE A 257 -5.16 9.46 -1.44
C PHE A 257 -5.09 10.40 -2.66
N VAL A 258 -5.05 11.69 -2.42
CA VAL A 258 -4.94 12.77 -3.42
C VAL A 258 -3.48 13.11 -3.74
N ALA A 259 -3.26 14.05 -4.69
CA ALA A 259 -1.93 14.41 -5.19
C ALA A 259 -1.07 15.23 -4.22
N MET A 260 -1.26 15.11 -2.91
CA MET A 260 -0.55 15.93 -1.93
C MET A 260 0.95 15.59 -1.84
N ARG A 261 1.30 14.31 -1.77
CA ARG A 261 2.68 13.78 -1.80
C ARG A 261 2.75 12.47 -2.58
N GLY A 262 1.97 12.35 -3.65
CA GLY A 262 1.94 11.16 -4.50
C GLY A 262 0.91 10.12 -4.08
N GLY A 263 0.00 10.40 -3.13
CA GLY A 263 -1.06 9.46 -2.71
C GLY A 263 -1.97 9.01 -3.85
N ASN A 264 -2.17 9.86 -4.86
CA ASN A 264 -2.91 9.56 -6.08
C ASN A 264 -2.25 8.49 -6.98
N GLN A 265 -1.03 8.06 -6.68
CA GLN A 265 -0.37 6.97 -7.41
C GLN A 265 -0.83 5.58 -6.95
N TYR A 266 -1.35 5.44 -5.73
CA TYR A 266 -1.76 4.15 -5.17
C TYR A 266 -2.70 3.34 -6.05
N PRO A 267 -3.79 3.89 -6.59
CA PRO A 267 -4.70 3.11 -7.43
C PRO A 267 -4.01 2.46 -8.64
N TRP A 268 -3.03 3.11 -9.21
CA TRP A 268 -2.27 2.62 -10.37
C TRP A 268 -1.22 1.57 -9.99
N ILE A 269 -0.54 1.78 -8.87
CA ILE A 269 0.47 0.85 -8.36
C ILE A 269 -0.22 -0.43 -7.86
N ILE A 270 -1.31 -0.32 -7.10
CA ILE A 270 -2.06 -1.46 -6.54
C ILE A 270 -2.55 -2.39 -7.64
N ARG A 271 -3.12 -1.85 -8.74
CA ARG A 271 -3.59 -2.66 -9.88
C ARG A 271 -2.51 -3.50 -10.54
N LYS A 272 -1.27 -3.06 -10.47
CA LYS A 272 -0.11 -3.72 -11.06
C LYS A 272 0.62 -4.63 -10.08
N THR A 273 0.48 -4.38 -8.79
CA THR A 273 1.23 -5.10 -7.76
C THR A 273 0.55 -6.41 -7.38
N GLU A 274 1.36 -7.43 -7.20
CA GLU A 274 0.95 -8.69 -6.59
C GLU A 274 0.24 -8.44 -5.24
N PRO A 275 -0.95 -9.02 -5.00
CA PRO A 275 -1.68 -8.77 -3.76
C PRO A 275 -0.86 -9.10 -2.52
N LYS A 276 -1.05 -8.32 -1.48
CA LYS A 276 -0.43 -8.52 -0.16
C LYS A 276 -1.49 -9.02 0.84
N PRO A 277 -1.11 -9.75 1.89
CA PRO A 277 -2.07 -10.31 2.84
C PRO A 277 -2.62 -9.21 3.78
N LEU A 278 -3.44 -8.33 3.24
CA LEU A 278 -4.03 -7.19 3.95
C LEU A 278 -5.55 -7.29 3.96
N ARG A 279 -6.13 -6.95 5.11
CA ARG A 279 -7.55 -6.73 5.32
C ARG A 279 -7.77 -5.24 5.55
N ILE A 280 -8.60 -4.61 4.70
CA ILE A 280 -8.69 -3.15 4.60
C ILE A 280 -10.15 -2.71 4.73
N TYR A 281 -10.42 -1.82 5.68
CA TYR A 281 -11.71 -1.14 5.82
C TYR A 281 -11.54 0.34 5.43
N LEU A 282 -12.25 0.79 4.39
CA LEU A 282 -12.27 2.18 3.93
C LEU A 282 -13.56 2.88 4.38
N GLN A 283 -13.45 4.12 4.80
CA GLN A 283 -14.60 4.98 5.07
C GLN A 283 -14.38 6.37 4.49
N ASP A 284 -15.39 6.88 3.78
CA ASP A 284 -15.42 8.25 3.28
C ASP A 284 -16.86 8.73 3.06
N GLY A 285 -17.04 9.98 2.69
CA GLY A 285 -18.34 10.59 2.38
C GLY A 285 -18.31 11.50 1.15
N VAL A 286 -19.44 11.55 0.44
CA VAL A 286 -19.58 12.28 -0.85
C VAL A 286 -19.38 13.79 -0.75
N ASN A 287 -19.37 14.36 0.44
CA ASN A 287 -19.10 15.79 0.68
C ASN A 287 -17.71 15.99 1.31
N ASP A 288 -16.78 15.08 1.04
CA ASP A 288 -15.40 15.21 1.50
C ASP A 288 -14.69 16.41 0.84
N ALA A 289 -13.47 16.71 1.27
CA ALA A 289 -12.71 17.88 0.85
C ALA A 289 -12.42 17.86 -0.65
N TRP A 290 -12.50 19.03 -1.25
CA TRP A 290 -12.00 19.31 -2.59
C TRP A 290 -10.92 20.40 -2.51
N ASN A 291 -9.84 20.23 -3.26
CA ASN A 291 -8.77 21.19 -3.34
C ASN A 291 -8.28 21.32 -4.80
N PRO A 292 -8.21 22.57 -5.34
CA PRO A 292 -7.83 22.78 -6.75
C PRO A 292 -6.40 22.32 -7.09
N LEU A 293 -5.51 22.15 -6.11
CA LEU A 293 -4.13 21.75 -6.30
C LEU A 293 -3.92 20.26 -6.09
N PHE A 294 -4.70 19.62 -5.21
CA PHE A 294 -4.48 18.24 -4.80
C PHE A 294 -5.54 17.26 -5.29
N GLY A 295 -6.71 17.73 -5.67
CA GLY A 295 -7.82 16.90 -6.15
C GLY A 295 -8.95 16.74 -5.14
N GLU A 296 -9.78 15.75 -5.35
CA GLU A 296 -10.98 15.46 -4.58
C GLU A 296 -10.81 14.17 -3.76
N TRP A 297 -11.01 14.25 -2.45
CA TRP A 297 -10.83 13.11 -1.53
C TRP A 297 -11.82 12.00 -1.80
N TRP A 298 -13.09 12.35 -2.05
CA TRP A 298 -14.12 11.39 -2.36
C TRP A 298 -13.79 10.53 -3.59
N GLU A 299 -13.45 11.16 -4.72
CA GLU A 299 -13.04 10.45 -5.94
C GLU A 299 -11.78 9.60 -5.70
N ALA A 300 -10.81 10.13 -4.96
CA ALA A 300 -9.57 9.42 -4.66
C ALA A 300 -9.82 8.15 -3.83
N ASN A 301 -10.73 8.17 -2.85
CA ASN A 301 -11.10 7.00 -2.05
C ASN A 301 -11.90 5.97 -2.88
N GLN A 302 -12.74 6.40 -3.82
CA GLN A 302 -13.41 5.51 -4.76
C GLN A 302 -12.43 4.82 -5.73
N LEU A 303 -11.40 5.54 -6.19
CA LEU A 303 -10.32 4.96 -7.01
C LEU A 303 -9.52 3.93 -6.21
N MET A 304 -9.28 4.18 -4.92
CA MET A 304 -8.65 3.21 -4.01
C MET A 304 -9.48 1.94 -3.86
N GLU A 305 -10.78 2.08 -3.58
CA GLU A 305 -11.70 0.94 -3.48
C GLU A 305 -11.66 0.10 -4.76
N SER A 306 -11.85 0.75 -5.92
CA SER A 306 -11.83 0.08 -7.22
C SER A 306 -10.50 -0.63 -7.52
N ALA A 307 -9.37 -0.06 -7.09
CA ALA A 307 -8.06 -0.67 -7.30
C ALA A 307 -7.82 -1.87 -6.37
N LEU A 308 -8.22 -1.77 -5.12
CA LEU A 308 -8.09 -2.84 -4.13
C LEU A 308 -8.99 -4.03 -4.47
N ASP A 309 -10.23 -3.78 -4.91
CA ASP A 309 -11.15 -4.80 -5.40
C ASP A 309 -10.59 -5.51 -6.64
N PHE A 310 -10.07 -4.74 -7.64
CA PHE A 310 -9.42 -5.30 -8.82
C PHE A 310 -8.23 -6.19 -8.46
N ALA A 311 -7.43 -5.78 -7.48
CA ALA A 311 -6.27 -6.53 -7.03
C ALA A 311 -6.63 -7.69 -6.08
N GLY A 312 -7.92 -7.86 -5.71
CA GLY A 312 -8.41 -8.99 -4.92
C GLY A 312 -8.09 -8.91 -3.44
N TYR A 313 -7.92 -7.71 -2.88
CA TYR A 313 -7.73 -7.54 -1.44
C TYR A 313 -9.01 -7.89 -0.65
N GLU A 314 -8.84 -8.34 0.59
CA GLU A 314 -9.93 -8.49 1.53
C GLU A 314 -10.39 -7.09 1.99
N LEU A 315 -11.40 -6.56 1.30
CA LEU A 315 -11.84 -5.17 1.37
C LEU A 315 -13.26 -5.06 1.90
N PHE A 316 -13.50 -4.09 2.77
CA PHE A 316 -14.81 -3.54 3.08
C PHE A 316 -14.77 -2.03 2.98
N PHE A 317 -15.85 -1.43 2.53
CA PHE A 317 -15.95 0.02 2.46
C PHE A 317 -17.33 0.52 2.88
N LYS A 318 -17.35 1.72 3.42
CA LYS A 318 -18.59 2.37 3.86
C LYS A 318 -18.58 3.82 3.39
N TRP A 319 -19.49 4.12 2.47
CA TRP A 319 -19.68 5.44 1.90
C TRP A 319 -20.92 6.10 2.48
N ASP A 320 -20.86 7.40 2.77
CA ASP A 320 -21.98 8.19 3.29
C ASP A 320 -22.01 9.63 2.76
N ARG A 321 -22.80 10.50 3.36
CA ARG A 321 -22.91 11.92 3.00
C ARG A 321 -22.03 12.85 3.85
N GLY A 322 -21.08 12.31 4.61
CA GLY A 322 -20.17 13.10 5.43
C GLY A 322 -19.22 13.95 4.61
N GLY A 323 -18.62 14.94 5.27
CA GLY A 323 -17.49 15.70 4.76
C GLY A 323 -16.18 15.28 5.43
N HIS A 324 -15.10 16.02 5.19
CA HIS A 324 -13.75 15.75 5.74
C HIS A 324 -13.72 15.88 7.27
N SER A 325 -14.20 14.84 7.94
CA SER A 325 -14.40 14.85 9.40
C SER A 325 -14.33 13.44 9.97
N ILE A 326 -13.75 13.29 11.15
CA ILE A 326 -13.70 12.01 11.89
C ILE A 326 -15.06 11.56 12.43
N LYS A 327 -16.15 12.35 12.33
CA LYS A 327 -17.45 12.00 12.93
C LYS A 327 -17.99 10.66 12.45
N HIS A 328 -17.99 10.44 11.13
CA HIS A 328 -18.45 9.19 10.54
C HIS A 328 -17.48 8.05 10.84
N GLY A 329 -16.17 8.31 10.69
CA GLY A 329 -15.14 7.36 11.06
C GLY A 329 -15.25 6.92 12.53
N THR A 330 -15.56 7.85 13.44
CA THR A 330 -15.84 7.52 14.84
C THR A 330 -17.06 6.63 14.98
N ALA A 331 -18.18 6.99 14.34
CA ALA A 331 -19.42 6.19 14.44
C ALA A 331 -19.26 4.76 13.93
N LEU A 332 -18.40 4.54 12.94
CA LEU A 332 -18.13 3.24 12.32
C LEU A 332 -16.96 2.48 12.96
N PHE A 333 -16.23 3.09 13.88
CA PHE A 333 -15.04 2.48 14.45
C PHE A 333 -15.30 1.13 15.14
N PRO A 334 -16.38 0.93 15.92
CA PRO A 334 -16.72 -0.38 16.46
C PRO A 334 -16.95 -1.44 15.38
N ASP A 335 -17.70 -1.09 14.33
CA ASP A 335 -17.97 -1.97 13.19
C ASP A 335 -16.69 -2.32 12.43
N ALA A 336 -15.83 -1.34 12.22
CA ALA A 336 -14.53 -1.53 11.60
C ALA A 336 -13.64 -2.47 12.42
N MET A 337 -13.61 -2.32 13.74
CA MET A 337 -12.83 -3.22 14.61
C MET A 337 -13.35 -4.65 14.57
N ARG A 338 -14.68 -4.88 14.69
CA ARG A 338 -15.28 -6.22 14.55
C ARG A 338 -14.92 -6.83 13.19
N TRP A 339 -15.04 -6.06 12.12
CA TRP A 339 -14.73 -6.54 10.78
C TRP A 339 -13.25 -6.86 10.60
N LEU A 340 -12.36 -6.02 11.08
CA LEU A 340 -10.91 -6.24 10.99
C LEU A 340 -10.47 -7.48 11.77
N TRP A 341 -11.05 -7.73 12.95
CA TRP A 341 -10.68 -8.84 13.82
C TRP A 341 -11.53 -10.11 13.61
N ARG A 342 -12.50 -10.07 12.66
CA ARG A 342 -13.33 -11.25 12.39
C ARG A 342 -12.47 -12.45 12.03
N GLY A 343 -12.83 -13.62 12.61
CA GLY A 343 -12.12 -14.87 12.36
C GLY A 343 -10.72 -14.98 12.97
N TRP A 344 -10.25 -13.95 13.71
CA TRP A 344 -9.01 -14.08 14.45
C TRP A 344 -9.06 -15.32 15.37
N PRO A 345 -7.99 -16.13 15.49
CA PRO A 345 -6.60 -15.91 15.07
C PRO A 345 -6.25 -16.38 13.64
N ALA A 346 -7.21 -16.81 12.84
CA ALA A 346 -6.93 -17.21 11.45
C ALA A 346 -6.18 -16.10 10.68
N ALA A 347 -5.21 -16.50 9.85
CA ALA A 347 -4.39 -15.57 9.11
C ALA A 347 -5.21 -14.82 8.04
N VAL A 348 -4.89 -13.54 7.86
CA VAL A 348 -5.32 -12.79 6.66
C VAL A 348 -4.49 -13.29 5.49
N GLU A 349 -5.15 -13.73 4.43
CA GLU A 349 -4.52 -14.32 3.26
C GLU A 349 -4.51 -13.35 2.06
N CYS A 350 -3.60 -13.59 1.11
CA CYS A 350 -3.61 -12.89 -0.16
C CYS A 350 -4.78 -13.32 -1.03
N GLY A 351 -5.46 -12.35 -1.63
CA GLY A 351 -6.42 -12.58 -2.68
C GLY A 351 -5.77 -12.93 -4.03
N CYS A 352 -6.59 -12.91 -5.08
CA CYS A 352 -6.17 -13.16 -6.44
C CYS A 352 -6.43 -11.92 -7.31
N SER A 353 -5.38 -11.35 -7.91
CA SER A 353 -5.51 -10.19 -8.79
C SER A 353 -6.16 -10.55 -10.12
N ARG A 354 -6.97 -9.64 -10.65
CA ARG A 354 -7.50 -9.72 -12.02
C ARG A 354 -6.50 -9.22 -13.08
N ASN A 355 -5.28 -8.87 -12.68
CA ASN A 355 -4.22 -8.47 -13.60
C ASN A 355 -3.74 -9.67 -14.42
N ASP A 356 -3.92 -9.60 -15.74
CA ASP A 356 -3.59 -10.66 -16.70
C ASP A 356 -2.10 -11.02 -16.72
N MET A 357 -1.21 -10.03 -16.60
CA MET A 357 0.23 -10.27 -16.56
C MET A 357 0.63 -11.00 -15.27
N LEU A 358 0.09 -10.62 -14.11
CA LEU A 358 0.34 -11.36 -12.87
C LEU A 358 -0.16 -12.81 -12.96
N GLN A 359 -1.35 -13.02 -13.54
CA GLN A 359 -1.89 -14.36 -13.74
C GLN A 359 -1.04 -15.19 -14.71
N ALA A 360 -0.46 -14.57 -15.75
CA ALA A 360 0.43 -15.24 -16.69
C ALA A 360 1.77 -15.62 -16.05
N LEU A 361 2.33 -14.74 -15.19
CA LEU A 361 3.66 -14.95 -14.58
C LEU A 361 3.64 -15.90 -13.39
N LEU A 362 2.57 -15.89 -12.59
CA LEU A 362 2.53 -16.61 -11.33
C LEU A 362 1.93 -18.00 -11.52
N PRO A 363 2.56 -19.06 -10.98
CA PRO A 363 1.96 -20.40 -10.93
C PRO A 363 0.62 -20.35 -10.18
N GLU A 364 -0.30 -21.26 -10.50
CA GLU A 364 -1.48 -21.48 -9.67
C GLU A 364 -1.04 -21.91 -8.27
N GLN A 365 -1.40 -21.09 -7.26
CA GLN A 365 -1.02 -21.32 -5.87
C GLN A 365 -2.22 -21.14 -4.97
N GLN A 366 -2.23 -21.89 -3.86
CA GLN A 366 -3.18 -21.65 -2.79
C GLN A 366 -2.93 -20.28 -2.12
N ALA A 367 -3.96 -19.69 -1.51
CA ALA A 367 -3.87 -18.37 -0.90
C ALA A 367 -2.73 -18.23 0.13
N ALA A 368 -2.47 -19.29 0.91
CA ALA A 368 -1.38 -19.31 1.87
C ALA A 368 0.00 -19.22 1.20
N GLN A 369 0.19 -19.88 0.05
CA GLN A 369 1.44 -19.81 -0.71
C GLN A 369 1.62 -18.43 -1.34
N ARG A 370 0.54 -17.79 -1.83
CA ARG A 370 0.59 -16.41 -2.31
C ARG A 370 0.97 -15.41 -1.22
N SER A 371 0.63 -15.69 0.03
CA SER A 371 0.98 -14.84 1.19
C SER A 371 2.45 -14.88 1.56
N GLN A 372 3.18 -15.92 1.14
CA GLN A 372 4.63 -16.10 1.35
C GLN A 372 5.28 -16.76 0.12
N PRO A 373 5.36 -16.03 -1.01
CA PRO A 373 5.83 -16.63 -2.28
C PRO A 373 7.35 -16.89 -2.31
N TRP A 374 8.10 -16.23 -1.45
CA TRP A 374 9.56 -16.30 -1.42
C TRP A 374 10.07 -17.27 -0.38
N GLN A 375 11.09 -18.04 -0.75
CA GLN A 375 11.82 -18.93 0.15
C GLN A 375 13.27 -18.47 0.27
N ARG A 376 13.84 -18.48 1.47
CA ARG A 376 15.28 -18.28 1.63
C ARG A 376 16.02 -19.39 0.88
N CYS A 377 17.08 -19.02 0.18
CA CYS A 377 17.88 -19.98 -0.55
C CYS A 377 19.39 -19.75 -0.34
N SER A 378 20.14 -20.85 -0.48
CA SER A 378 21.59 -20.82 -0.65
C SER A 378 21.90 -21.17 -2.11
N LEU A 379 22.93 -20.53 -2.66
CA LEU A 379 23.40 -20.79 -4.03
C LEU A 379 24.54 -21.82 -4.00
N THR A 380 24.56 -22.72 -4.98
CA THR A 380 25.76 -23.50 -5.28
C THR A 380 26.91 -22.58 -5.72
N ALA A 381 28.14 -23.08 -5.78
CA ALA A 381 29.28 -22.30 -6.24
C ALA A 381 29.07 -21.76 -7.69
N GLU A 382 28.48 -22.60 -8.55
CA GLU A 382 28.18 -22.26 -9.94
C GLU A 382 27.08 -21.20 -10.02
N GLU A 383 25.98 -21.36 -9.30
CA GLU A 383 24.89 -20.38 -9.23
C GLU A 383 25.36 -19.04 -8.68
N ARG A 384 26.26 -19.06 -7.67
CA ARG A 384 26.86 -17.84 -7.11
C ARG A 384 27.72 -17.13 -8.14
N ALA A 385 28.53 -17.87 -8.90
CA ALA A 385 29.33 -17.28 -9.96
C ALA A 385 28.47 -16.62 -11.04
N LEU A 386 27.35 -17.25 -11.44
CA LEU A 386 26.37 -16.67 -12.36
C LEU A 386 25.68 -15.42 -11.79
N PHE A 387 25.35 -15.44 -10.50
CA PHE A 387 24.71 -14.32 -9.81
C PHE A 387 25.65 -13.10 -9.76
N GLU A 388 26.93 -13.30 -9.38
CA GLU A 388 27.92 -12.23 -9.36
C GLU A 388 28.24 -11.72 -10.78
N GLU A 389 28.28 -12.60 -11.79
CA GLU A 389 28.47 -12.20 -13.18
C GLU A 389 27.31 -11.32 -13.69
N ALA A 390 26.06 -11.68 -13.40
CA ALA A 390 24.88 -10.90 -13.78
C ALA A 390 24.90 -9.50 -13.12
N CYS A 391 25.54 -9.37 -11.97
CA CYS A 391 25.66 -8.10 -11.25
C CYS A 391 26.78 -7.18 -11.74
N LYS A 392 27.65 -7.62 -12.66
CA LYS A 392 28.73 -6.77 -13.23
C LYS A 392 28.20 -5.66 -14.12
N SER A 393 27.08 -5.89 -14.82
CA SER A 393 26.42 -4.89 -15.67
C SER A 393 24.93 -4.78 -15.30
N PRO A 394 24.59 -4.32 -14.08
CA PRO A 394 23.24 -4.40 -13.57
C PRO A 394 22.26 -3.49 -14.32
N MET A 395 22.76 -2.48 -15.01
CA MET A 395 21.97 -1.46 -15.70
C MET A 395 21.87 -1.69 -17.21
N GLU A 396 22.32 -2.83 -17.73
CA GLU A 396 22.21 -3.17 -19.13
C GLU A 396 21.65 -4.58 -19.32
N ALA A 397 20.74 -4.74 -20.26
CA ALA A 397 20.19 -6.04 -20.64
C ALA A 397 19.93 -6.09 -22.16
N ILE A 398 20.15 -7.27 -22.76
CA ILE A 398 19.91 -7.52 -24.17
C ILE A 398 18.70 -8.45 -24.28
N SER A 399 17.75 -8.09 -25.15
CA SER A 399 16.53 -8.87 -25.38
C SER A 399 16.83 -10.24 -26.02
N PRO A 400 15.93 -11.23 -25.89
CA PRO A 400 16.06 -12.51 -26.57
C PRO A 400 16.30 -12.31 -28.07
N GLY A 401 17.26 -13.04 -28.63
CA GLY A 401 17.63 -12.93 -30.04
C GLY A 401 18.48 -11.68 -30.40
N GLY A 402 18.79 -10.81 -29.44
CA GLY A 402 19.70 -9.67 -29.67
C GLY A 402 19.09 -8.50 -30.47
N TRP A 403 17.77 -8.35 -30.48
CA TRP A 403 17.07 -7.31 -31.26
C TRP A 403 17.13 -5.93 -30.61
N SER A 404 17.13 -5.85 -29.30
CA SER A 404 17.19 -4.61 -28.56
C SER A 404 18.06 -4.72 -27.31
N LYS A 405 18.60 -3.57 -26.88
CA LYS A 405 19.35 -3.39 -25.65
C LYS A 405 18.66 -2.37 -24.79
N ALA A 406 18.34 -2.72 -23.56
CA ALA A 406 17.86 -1.81 -22.53
C ALA A 406 19.05 -1.27 -21.72
N VAL A 407 19.06 0.05 -21.45
CA VAL A 407 20.08 0.73 -20.66
C VAL A 407 19.40 1.62 -19.63
N ALA A 408 19.55 1.28 -18.37
CA ALA A 408 19.03 2.02 -17.23
C ALA A 408 20.08 3.01 -16.69
N GLN A 409 19.60 4.08 -16.07
CA GLN A 409 20.44 5.04 -15.35
C GLN A 409 20.00 5.09 -13.87
N LYS A 410 20.96 5.10 -12.97
CA LYS A 410 20.69 5.16 -11.54
C LYS A 410 19.87 6.40 -11.18
N GLY A 411 18.76 6.20 -10.49
CA GLY A 411 17.85 7.27 -10.06
C GLY A 411 16.89 7.77 -11.14
N SER A 412 17.02 7.33 -12.39
CA SER A 412 16.08 7.67 -13.45
C SER A 412 14.83 6.78 -13.40
N MET A 413 13.67 7.35 -13.70
CA MET A 413 12.42 6.60 -13.93
C MET A 413 12.30 6.12 -15.38
N TRP A 414 13.23 6.48 -16.24
CA TRP A 414 13.27 6.08 -17.65
C TRP A 414 14.41 5.11 -17.91
N ILE A 415 14.13 4.08 -18.73
CA ILE A 415 15.13 3.18 -19.29
C ILE A 415 15.16 3.40 -20.80
N TYR A 416 16.36 3.57 -21.35
CA TYR A 416 16.58 3.71 -22.78
C TYR A 416 16.52 2.36 -23.48
N SER A 417 15.93 2.31 -24.65
CA SER A 417 15.99 1.16 -25.56
C SER A 417 16.72 1.53 -26.83
N TYR A 418 17.61 0.64 -27.25
CA TYR A 418 18.39 0.73 -28.49
C TYR A 418 18.01 -0.44 -29.39
N THR A 419 18.07 -0.26 -30.71
CA THR A 419 17.86 -1.31 -31.72
C THR A 419 19.20 -1.80 -32.26
N ALA A 420 19.27 -3.09 -32.59
CA ALA A 420 20.45 -3.70 -33.18
C ALA A 420 20.49 -3.47 -34.71
N ASN A 421 21.59 -3.03 -35.26
CA ASN A 421 21.78 -2.98 -36.73
C ASN A 421 22.02 -4.37 -37.33
N ASN A 422 22.56 -5.30 -36.56
CA ASN A 422 22.80 -6.69 -36.94
C ASN A 422 22.43 -7.64 -35.78
N PRO A 423 21.13 -7.95 -35.58
CA PRO A 423 20.65 -8.73 -34.46
C PRO A 423 21.33 -10.12 -34.38
N GLY A 424 21.75 -10.50 -33.16
CA GLY A 424 22.41 -11.78 -32.91
C GLY A 424 23.89 -11.84 -33.22
N SER A 425 24.49 -10.77 -33.78
CA SER A 425 25.93 -10.68 -34.00
C SER A 425 26.66 -10.08 -32.78
N PRO A 426 27.82 -10.61 -32.36
CA PRO A 426 28.63 -9.99 -31.33
C PRO A 426 29.18 -8.61 -31.73
N ASP A 427 29.27 -8.32 -33.03
CA ASP A 427 29.73 -7.04 -33.58
C ASP A 427 28.57 -6.07 -33.83
N THR A 428 27.40 -6.31 -33.22
CA THR A 428 26.23 -5.44 -33.34
C THR A 428 26.51 -4.04 -32.80
N GLU A 429 26.25 -3.03 -33.62
CA GLU A 429 26.14 -1.64 -33.20
C GLU A 429 24.71 -1.34 -32.74
N TRP A 430 24.61 -0.55 -31.68
CA TRP A 430 23.34 -0.19 -31.06
C TRP A 430 22.93 1.21 -31.49
N GLU A 431 21.78 1.32 -32.14
CA GLU A 431 21.27 2.55 -32.75
C GLU A 431 19.92 2.96 -32.15
N ASN A 432 19.44 4.14 -32.53
CA ASN A 432 18.11 4.65 -32.23
C ASN A 432 17.74 4.63 -30.74
N GLY A 433 18.68 5.02 -29.87
CA GLY A 433 18.47 5.11 -28.43
C GLY A 433 17.40 6.14 -28.09
N LEU A 434 16.37 5.71 -27.36
CA LEU A 434 15.29 6.59 -26.89
C LEU A 434 14.80 6.17 -25.51
N GLU A 435 14.19 7.10 -24.75
CA GLU A 435 13.45 6.83 -23.53
C GLU A 435 12.22 5.98 -23.86
N PHE A 436 12.21 4.72 -23.41
CA PHE A 436 11.21 3.75 -23.84
C PHE A 436 10.40 3.16 -22.69
N TYR A 437 11.06 2.72 -21.61
CA TYR A 437 10.37 2.14 -20.47
C TYR A 437 10.20 3.20 -19.38
N TYR A 438 8.95 3.39 -18.92
CA TYR A 438 8.63 4.30 -17.82
C TYR A 438 8.26 3.53 -16.56
N LEU A 439 8.98 3.79 -15.47
CA LEU A 439 8.90 3.05 -14.23
C LEU A 439 8.12 3.78 -13.14
N HIS A 440 7.70 3.03 -12.11
CA HIS A 440 7.12 3.57 -10.87
C HIS A 440 8.16 3.75 -9.75
N SER A 441 9.34 3.16 -9.89
CA SER A 441 10.48 3.30 -8.98
C SER A 441 11.77 3.11 -9.76
N ALA A 442 12.83 3.83 -9.38
CA ALA A 442 14.13 3.78 -10.04
C ALA A 442 14.73 2.37 -10.00
N PRO A 443 15.48 1.97 -11.06
CA PRO A 443 16.04 0.64 -11.20
C PRO A 443 17.28 0.45 -10.31
N ASN A 444 17.42 -0.76 -9.75
CA ASN A 444 18.64 -1.28 -9.15
C ASN A 444 19.37 -2.25 -10.10
N GLN A 445 18.59 -3.06 -10.84
CA GLN A 445 19.09 -3.99 -11.85
C GLN A 445 17.98 -4.31 -12.86
N ILE A 446 18.38 -4.68 -14.10
CA ILE A 446 17.45 -5.07 -15.16
C ILE A 446 17.83 -6.40 -15.79
N ALA A 447 16.83 -7.16 -16.26
CA ALA A 447 17.00 -8.42 -16.99
C ALA A 447 15.79 -8.69 -17.89
N PHE A 448 15.97 -9.41 -19.00
CA PHE A 448 14.85 -9.89 -19.84
C PHE A 448 14.47 -11.33 -19.50
N ASP A 449 13.19 -11.67 -19.70
CA ASP A 449 12.75 -13.04 -19.83
C ASP A 449 12.86 -13.54 -21.28
N THR A 450 12.55 -14.82 -21.51
CA THR A 450 12.60 -15.43 -22.84
C THR A 450 11.51 -14.92 -23.77
N GLU A 451 10.46 -14.28 -23.25
CA GLU A 451 9.37 -13.67 -24.02
C GLU A 451 9.64 -12.19 -24.34
N GLY A 452 10.74 -11.63 -23.83
CA GLY A 452 11.14 -10.25 -24.06
C GLY A 452 10.50 -9.23 -23.13
N ASN A 453 9.91 -9.63 -22.01
CA ASN A 453 9.51 -8.71 -20.96
C ASN A 453 10.73 -8.27 -20.16
N LEU A 454 10.82 -6.97 -19.85
CA LEU A 454 11.91 -6.42 -19.05
C LEU A 454 11.55 -6.42 -17.57
N TYR A 455 12.34 -7.13 -16.77
CA TYR A 455 12.26 -7.16 -15.31
C TYR A 455 13.19 -6.12 -14.73
N VAL A 456 12.70 -5.35 -13.77
CA VAL A 456 13.41 -4.23 -13.14
C VAL A 456 13.35 -4.38 -11.63
N ALA A 457 14.46 -4.76 -11.01
CA ALA A 457 14.61 -4.75 -9.55
C ALA A 457 14.59 -3.31 -9.03
N SER A 458 13.83 -3.04 -7.98
CA SER A 458 13.60 -1.69 -7.45
C SER A 458 13.18 -1.69 -5.98
N GLU A 459 13.02 -0.51 -5.39
CA GLU A 459 12.54 -0.35 -4.00
C GLU A 459 11.12 -0.87 -3.74
N ILE A 460 10.27 -0.94 -4.77
CA ILE A 460 8.89 -1.42 -4.64
C ILE A 460 8.73 -2.90 -5.01
N GLY A 461 9.83 -3.61 -5.25
CA GLY A 461 9.86 -4.98 -5.75
C GLY A 461 10.38 -5.06 -7.18
N ILE A 462 9.86 -6.00 -7.98
CA ILE A 462 10.31 -6.22 -9.37
C ILE A 462 9.21 -5.75 -10.31
N GLN A 463 9.47 -4.67 -11.04
CA GLN A 463 8.58 -4.17 -12.08
C GLN A 463 8.78 -4.96 -13.36
N VAL A 464 7.69 -5.43 -13.98
CA VAL A 464 7.72 -6.18 -15.24
C VAL A 464 7.10 -5.32 -16.34
N CYS A 465 7.91 -4.96 -17.32
CA CYS A 465 7.51 -4.14 -18.46
C CYS A 465 7.23 -4.98 -19.69
N ASP A 466 6.16 -4.66 -20.42
CA ASP A 466 5.82 -5.27 -21.69
C ASP A 466 6.67 -4.71 -22.86
N HIS A 467 6.45 -5.27 -24.06
CA HIS A 467 7.12 -4.85 -25.30
C HIS A 467 6.84 -3.39 -25.73
N ASN A 468 5.87 -2.73 -25.10
CA ASN A 468 5.56 -1.31 -25.34
C ASN A 468 6.16 -0.39 -24.28
N GLY A 469 7.06 -0.90 -23.44
CA GLY A 469 7.75 -0.14 -22.40
C GLY A 469 6.90 0.20 -21.17
N ARG A 470 5.74 -0.47 -20.99
CA ARG A 470 4.79 -0.18 -19.90
C ARG A 470 4.94 -1.17 -18.77
N VAL A 471 5.04 -0.69 -17.54
CA VAL A 471 4.93 -1.55 -16.35
C VAL A 471 3.52 -2.16 -16.29
N ARG A 472 3.44 -3.48 -16.44
CA ARG A 472 2.20 -4.26 -16.42
C ARG A 472 2.02 -5.01 -15.10
N ALA A 473 3.12 -5.44 -14.48
CA ALA A 473 3.10 -6.14 -13.21
C ALA A 473 4.21 -5.65 -12.28
N ILE A 474 4.00 -5.83 -10.98
CA ILE A 474 5.01 -5.60 -9.93
C ILE A 474 4.95 -6.80 -8.99
N LEU A 475 6.02 -7.59 -8.96
CA LEU A 475 6.18 -8.70 -8.02
C LEU A 475 6.70 -8.14 -6.69
N ASN A 476 6.08 -8.51 -5.59
CA ASN A 476 6.53 -8.09 -4.27
C ASN A 476 7.94 -8.64 -3.98
N GLY A 477 8.84 -7.79 -3.49
CA GLY A 477 10.12 -8.25 -2.95
C GLY A 477 9.95 -8.93 -1.58
N PRO A 478 10.83 -9.87 -1.20
CA PRO A 478 10.74 -10.58 0.09
C PRO A 478 10.73 -9.66 1.32
N LYS A 479 11.49 -8.57 1.24
CA LYS A 479 11.57 -7.51 2.25
C LYS A 479 11.17 -6.13 1.70
N GLY A 480 10.35 -6.12 0.65
CA GLY A 480 9.93 -4.92 -0.08
C GLY A 480 10.87 -4.57 -1.22
N SER A 481 12.04 -4.03 -0.94
CA SER A 481 13.09 -3.71 -1.93
C SER A 481 13.76 -4.96 -2.49
N VAL A 482 14.18 -4.89 -3.76
CA VAL A 482 15.03 -5.88 -4.41
C VAL A 482 16.27 -5.17 -4.96
N GLU A 483 17.44 -5.57 -4.45
CA GLU A 483 18.71 -4.96 -4.80
C GLU A 483 19.29 -5.60 -6.08
N ARG A 484 19.31 -6.94 -6.13
CA ARG A 484 19.87 -7.74 -7.22
C ARG A 484 18.95 -8.90 -7.59
N MET A 485 19.02 -9.36 -8.83
CA MET A 485 18.23 -10.51 -9.30
C MET A 485 18.95 -11.32 -10.37
N LEU A 486 18.62 -12.61 -10.45
CA LEU A 486 19.07 -13.55 -11.48
C LEU A 486 17.99 -14.57 -11.78
N PHE A 487 17.79 -14.86 -13.06
CA PHE A 487 17.03 -16.02 -13.50
C PHE A 487 17.94 -17.24 -13.73
N ILE A 488 17.53 -18.40 -13.20
CA ILE A 488 18.07 -19.71 -13.55
C ILE A 488 16.90 -20.58 -14.02
N GLY A 489 16.71 -20.67 -15.33
CA GLY A 489 15.48 -21.21 -15.90
C GLY A 489 14.27 -20.38 -15.49
N ASN A 490 13.27 -21.00 -14.87
CA ASN A 490 12.08 -20.35 -14.33
C ASN A 490 12.22 -19.93 -12.86
N ARG A 491 13.35 -20.23 -12.23
CA ARG A 491 13.65 -19.84 -10.85
C ARG A 491 14.24 -18.44 -10.83
N LEU A 492 13.51 -17.52 -10.22
CA LEU A 492 13.97 -16.15 -9.97
C LEU A 492 14.61 -16.08 -8.59
N ILE A 493 15.88 -15.69 -8.56
CA ILE A 493 16.69 -15.49 -7.35
C ILE A 493 16.85 -14.00 -7.16
N VAL A 494 16.67 -13.52 -5.94
CA VAL A 494 16.80 -12.10 -5.59
C VAL A 494 17.62 -11.93 -4.32
N GLU A 495 18.31 -10.81 -4.24
CA GLU A 495 18.84 -10.27 -3.00
C GLU A 495 17.90 -9.19 -2.48
N SER A 496 17.53 -9.29 -1.21
CA SER A 496 16.65 -8.35 -0.53
C SER A 496 17.09 -8.21 0.93
N GLY A 497 17.52 -7.00 1.31
CA GLY A 497 18.05 -6.71 2.65
C GLY A 497 19.27 -7.57 3.00
N GLY A 498 20.17 -7.82 2.05
CA GLY A 498 21.41 -8.59 2.23
C GLY A 498 21.21 -10.10 2.34
N GLU A 499 20.00 -10.63 2.10
CA GLU A 499 19.69 -12.06 2.12
C GLU A 499 19.19 -12.52 0.75
N LEU A 500 19.43 -13.80 0.43
CA LEU A 500 19.01 -14.40 -0.82
C LEU A 500 17.69 -15.15 -0.67
N PHE A 501 16.80 -14.90 -1.63
CA PHE A 501 15.50 -15.55 -1.74
C PHE A 501 15.26 -16.04 -3.14
N CYS A 502 14.43 -17.07 -3.30
CA CYS A 502 14.02 -17.56 -4.60
C CYS A 502 12.53 -17.87 -4.65
N ARG A 503 11.98 -17.80 -5.85
CA ARG A 503 10.64 -18.28 -6.20
C ARG A 503 10.62 -18.77 -7.64
N GLU A 504 9.66 -19.61 -7.96
CA GLU A 504 9.41 -20.04 -9.33
C GLU A 504 8.38 -19.12 -10.00
N LEU A 505 8.63 -18.81 -11.27
CA LEU A 505 7.69 -18.12 -12.17
C LEU A 505 7.33 -19.04 -13.33
N ARG A 506 6.28 -18.73 -14.08
CA ARG A 506 6.01 -19.40 -15.38
C ARG A 506 6.94 -18.90 -16.48
N ALA A 507 7.43 -17.67 -16.37
CA ALA A 507 8.45 -17.11 -17.24
C ALA A 507 9.84 -17.66 -16.90
N ALA A 508 10.67 -17.85 -17.93
CA ALA A 508 12.08 -18.19 -17.79
C ALA A 508 12.96 -17.01 -18.18
N GLY A 509 14.10 -16.85 -17.52
CA GLY A 509 15.04 -15.78 -17.82
C GLY A 509 15.73 -15.99 -19.17
N SER A 510 15.92 -14.91 -19.91
CA SER A 510 16.73 -14.89 -21.11
C SER A 510 18.21 -14.87 -20.75
N ARG A 511 19.00 -15.69 -21.43
CA ARG A 511 20.47 -15.59 -21.38
C ARG A 511 20.92 -14.56 -22.40
N ASN A 512 22.04 -13.90 -22.11
CA ASN A 512 22.66 -12.99 -23.07
C ASN A 512 23.03 -13.78 -24.35
N PRO A 513 22.41 -13.51 -25.50
CA PRO A 513 22.61 -14.30 -26.71
C PRO A 513 24.07 -14.28 -27.22
N PHE A 514 24.89 -13.32 -26.81
CA PHE A 514 26.29 -13.21 -27.18
C PHE A 514 27.25 -13.97 -26.26
N LYS A 515 26.80 -14.42 -25.08
CA LYS A 515 27.63 -15.22 -24.15
C LYS A 515 27.53 -16.73 -24.39
N GLU A 516 26.56 -17.20 -25.15
CA GLU A 516 26.40 -18.63 -25.48
C GLU A 516 27.34 -19.15 -26.57
N GLN A 517 28.14 -18.28 -27.21
CA GLN A 517 29.16 -18.67 -28.19
C GLN A 517 30.53 -18.99 -27.59
N LEU A 518 30.65 -19.35 -26.31
CA LEU A 518 31.87 -19.94 -25.80
C LEU A 518 32.10 -21.30 -26.51
N PRO A 519 33.28 -21.54 -27.06
CA PRO A 519 33.55 -22.73 -27.85
C PRO A 519 33.25 -23.97 -27.02
N LYS A 520 32.45 -24.90 -27.59
CA LYS A 520 32.37 -26.26 -27.10
C LYS A 520 33.81 -26.75 -26.98
N SER A 521 34.25 -27.08 -25.77
CA SER A 521 35.53 -27.73 -25.56
C SER A 521 35.58 -28.89 -26.55
N GLN A 522 36.53 -28.81 -27.49
CA GLN A 522 36.81 -29.96 -28.37
C GLN A 522 37.18 -31.13 -27.44
N GLY A 523 36.24 -32.07 -27.30
CA GLY A 523 36.55 -33.34 -26.68
C GLY A 523 37.69 -33.96 -27.49
N GLN A 524 38.81 -34.16 -26.82
CA GLN A 524 39.87 -35.01 -27.31
C GLN A 524 39.25 -36.39 -27.51
N GLY A 525 39.32 -36.85 -28.79
CA GLY A 525 39.03 -38.21 -29.17
C GLY A 525 40.04 -39.21 -28.65
#